data_c5b02ab920a69f628be5b5082423f87b
#
_entry.id   c5b02ab920a69f628be5b5082423f87b
#
_cell.length_a   1.000
_cell.length_b   1.000
_cell.length_c   1.000
_cell.angle_alpha   90.00
_cell.angle_beta   90.00
_cell.angle_gamma   90.00
#
_symmetry.space_group_name_H-M   'P 1'
#
loop_
_entity.id
_entity.type
_entity.pdbx_description
1 polymer ?
#
loop_
_entity_poly.entity_id
_entity_poly.type
_entity_poly.pdbx_seq_one_letter_code
_entity_poly.pdbx_strand_id
1 'polypeptide(L)'
;MLDKTAQPSVCLVVCGGIATYKACEVLRGLQKAGCDVRVVMTEDATQFVGKTTFEALTHHEVVLSLYNNVESPVAHVDLADWADCMVVVPATANIMAKMTHGIADNAASATLLAAHTPVLVAPAMNTHMWENPATQANVTLLRQRGIQMVMPESGRLACGYTGDGKLAPVQQIVDAALKVLSGKDAAPVTQDLAGKKLLITAGPTHEKIDPVRFIANCSTGKLGYTVAKAAARRGADVTLISGPTHLEAPQGVNVQRVVSAEDMYKACVDAFDNVDAAILTAAVADYTPAHPADHKLKKSLEYLESIDLKETTDILANLSKAKKDQVVVGFAAETNNVLEHAQAKLERKGCSMIVANDVSRPDSTFGSDTDRVAFVTPQGVEQLETLPLADVASELLDRVSKMLEERA
;
A
#
# COMPACT_ATOMS: atom_id res chain seq x y z
N MET A 1 -13.31 33.01 -9.46
CA MET A 1 -13.09 32.06 -8.33
C MET A 1 -14.45 31.60 -7.84
N LEU A 2 -14.64 30.28 -7.73
CA LEU A 2 -15.86 29.71 -7.18
C LEU A 2 -15.88 29.92 -5.67
N ASP A 3 -17.07 30.27 -5.12
CA ASP A 3 -17.20 30.44 -3.66
C ASP A 3 -17.03 29.10 -2.95
N LYS A 4 -16.13 29.06 -1.96
CA LYS A 4 -15.86 27.88 -1.15
C LYS A 4 -16.75 27.91 0.10
N THR A 5 -17.62 26.91 0.21
CA THR A 5 -18.44 26.72 1.42
C THR A 5 -17.60 26.16 2.56
N ALA A 6 -18.15 26.15 3.80
CA ALA A 6 -17.49 25.48 4.92
C ALA A 6 -17.52 23.94 4.82
N GLN A 7 -18.20 23.41 3.80
CA GLN A 7 -18.32 21.97 3.54
C GLN A 7 -17.14 21.49 2.68
N PRO A 8 -16.68 20.23 2.84
CA PRO A 8 -15.68 19.65 1.96
C PRO A 8 -16.13 19.67 0.50
N SER A 9 -15.26 20.15 -0.38
CA SER A 9 -15.57 20.40 -1.81
C SER A 9 -15.02 19.25 -2.67
N VAL A 10 -15.88 18.61 -3.47
CA VAL A 10 -15.50 17.49 -4.34
C VAL A 10 -15.78 17.80 -5.81
N CYS A 11 -14.74 17.76 -6.63
CA CYS A 11 -14.91 17.76 -8.07
C CYS A 11 -15.08 16.32 -8.57
N LEU A 12 -16.29 15.98 -9.05
CA LEU A 12 -16.59 14.67 -9.62
C LEU A 12 -16.30 14.71 -11.13
N VAL A 13 -15.32 13.93 -11.56
CA VAL A 13 -14.93 13.79 -12.97
C VAL A 13 -15.59 12.54 -13.53
N VAL A 14 -16.55 12.73 -14.47
CA VAL A 14 -17.37 11.64 -15.00
C VAL A 14 -16.95 11.31 -16.43
N CYS A 15 -16.55 10.05 -16.67
CA CYS A 15 -16.12 9.59 -17.99
C CYS A 15 -17.13 8.63 -18.64
N GLY A 16 -17.08 8.53 -19.97
CA GLY A 16 -18.03 7.76 -20.77
C GLY A 16 -17.85 6.25 -20.66
N GLY A 17 -18.81 5.56 -20.10
CA GLY A 17 -18.89 4.13 -20.00
C GLY A 17 -20.20 3.67 -19.37
N ILE A 18 -20.54 2.38 -19.48
CA ILE A 18 -21.83 1.90 -18.97
C ILE A 18 -21.99 2.15 -17.45
N ALA A 19 -20.91 2.22 -16.69
CA ALA A 19 -20.95 2.49 -15.26
C ALA A 19 -21.18 3.98 -14.92
N THR A 20 -21.32 4.87 -15.91
CA THR A 20 -21.55 6.32 -15.71
C THR A 20 -22.81 6.60 -14.85
N TYR A 21 -23.85 5.78 -14.96
CA TYR A 21 -25.06 5.95 -14.12
C TYR A 21 -24.77 5.84 -12.63
N LYS A 22 -23.76 5.06 -12.24
CA LYS A 22 -23.34 4.92 -10.83
C LYS A 22 -22.66 6.17 -10.29
N ALA A 23 -22.14 7.05 -11.15
CA ALA A 23 -21.58 8.33 -10.72
C ALA A 23 -22.68 9.20 -10.05
N CYS A 24 -23.95 9.07 -10.45
CA CYS A 24 -25.07 9.73 -9.77
C CYS A 24 -25.25 9.21 -8.32
N GLU A 25 -25.05 7.91 -8.10
CA GLU A 25 -25.15 7.32 -6.77
C GLU A 25 -23.96 7.75 -5.89
N VAL A 26 -22.74 7.79 -6.45
CA VAL A 26 -21.54 8.30 -5.76
C VAL A 26 -21.75 9.77 -5.37
N LEU A 27 -22.20 10.62 -6.31
CA LEU A 27 -22.54 12.02 -6.04
C LEU A 27 -23.50 12.13 -4.86
N ARG A 28 -24.61 11.39 -4.88
CA ARG A 28 -25.61 11.38 -3.80
C ARG A 28 -25.04 10.88 -2.47
N GLY A 29 -24.13 9.90 -2.50
CA GLY A 29 -23.41 9.42 -1.33
C GLY A 29 -22.54 10.51 -0.70
N LEU A 30 -21.76 11.24 -1.51
CA LEU A 30 -20.93 12.36 -1.08
C LEU A 30 -21.77 13.51 -0.51
N GLN A 31 -22.87 13.89 -1.16
CA GLN A 31 -23.79 14.90 -0.66
C GLN A 31 -24.41 14.51 0.70
N LYS A 32 -24.83 13.25 0.87
CA LYS A 32 -25.35 12.75 2.15
C LYS A 32 -24.31 12.80 3.27
N ALA A 33 -23.04 12.70 2.91
CA ALA A 33 -21.90 12.83 3.84
C ALA A 33 -21.52 14.30 4.11
N GLY A 34 -22.25 15.28 3.57
CA GLY A 34 -22.06 16.70 3.81
C GLY A 34 -21.06 17.37 2.86
N CYS A 35 -20.70 16.75 1.73
CA CYS A 35 -19.83 17.36 0.73
C CYS A 35 -20.62 18.26 -0.23
N ASP A 36 -20.03 19.40 -0.61
CA ASP A 36 -20.41 20.15 -1.81
C ASP A 36 -19.79 19.46 -3.03
N VAL A 37 -20.59 19.20 -4.07
CA VAL A 37 -20.12 18.44 -5.24
C VAL A 37 -20.38 19.22 -6.52
N ARG A 38 -19.33 19.46 -7.31
CA ARG A 38 -19.41 19.98 -8.69
C ARG A 38 -18.93 18.94 -9.67
N VAL A 39 -19.40 19.03 -10.92
CA VAL A 39 -19.19 17.96 -11.90
C VAL A 39 -18.53 18.51 -13.17
N VAL A 40 -17.49 17.80 -13.63
CA VAL A 40 -16.95 17.92 -14.99
C VAL A 40 -17.13 16.57 -15.69
N MET A 41 -17.59 16.60 -16.94
CA MET A 41 -17.83 15.38 -17.72
C MET A 41 -16.99 15.36 -18.99
N THR A 42 -16.61 14.16 -19.44
CA THR A 42 -16.20 13.99 -20.83
C THR A 42 -17.41 14.04 -21.75
N GLU A 43 -17.23 14.44 -23.00
CA GLU A 43 -18.32 14.47 -23.99
C GLU A 43 -18.97 13.08 -24.14
N ASP A 44 -18.14 12.01 -24.18
CA ASP A 44 -18.63 10.64 -24.25
C ASP A 44 -19.52 10.25 -23.06
N ALA A 45 -19.33 10.84 -21.88
CA ALA A 45 -20.14 10.53 -20.71
C ALA A 45 -21.62 10.95 -20.91
N THR A 46 -21.87 11.97 -21.70
CA THR A 46 -23.22 12.47 -22.01
C THR A 46 -24.06 11.47 -22.81
N GLN A 47 -23.41 10.50 -23.48
CA GLN A 47 -24.10 9.41 -24.19
C GLN A 47 -24.72 8.39 -23.25
N PHE A 48 -24.29 8.35 -21.99
CA PHE A 48 -24.78 7.41 -20.97
C PHE A 48 -25.70 8.10 -19.95
N VAL A 49 -25.33 9.31 -19.51
CA VAL A 49 -26.12 10.12 -18.60
C VAL A 49 -26.04 11.58 -19.03
N GLY A 50 -27.19 12.20 -19.28
CA GLY A 50 -27.25 13.60 -19.69
C GLY A 50 -26.75 14.55 -18.59
N LYS A 51 -26.07 15.65 -18.98
CA LYS A 51 -25.56 16.65 -18.03
C LYS A 51 -26.66 17.19 -17.09
N THR A 52 -27.86 17.36 -17.58
CA THR A 52 -29.03 17.86 -16.83
C THR A 52 -29.30 17.03 -15.58
N THR A 53 -29.01 15.71 -15.61
CA THR A 53 -29.16 14.87 -14.41
C THR A 53 -28.22 15.33 -13.29
N PHE A 54 -26.95 15.59 -13.61
CA PHE A 54 -25.97 16.07 -12.63
C PHE A 54 -26.26 17.52 -12.22
N GLU A 55 -26.66 18.39 -13.11
CA GLU A 55 -27.08 19.77 -12.82
C GLU A 55 -28.27 19.81 -11.86
N ALA A 56 -29.26 18.95 -12.07
CA ALA A 56 -30.42 18.85 -11.18
C ALA A 56 -30.05 18.31 -9.78
N LEU A 57 -29.03 17.44 -9.69
CA LEU A 57 -28.57 16.87 -8.42
C LEU A 57 -27.66 17.82 -7.64
N THR A 58 -26.84 18.60 -8.32
CA THR A 58 -25.84 19.47 -7.68
C THR A 58 -26.32 20.92 -7.52
N HIS A 59 -27.27 21.36 -8.36
CA HIS A 59 -27.67 22.75 -8.54
C HIS A 59 -26.53 23.65 -9.07
N HIS A 60 -25.52 23.06 -9.70
CA HIS A 60 -24.40 23.73 -10.34
C HIS A 60 -24.32 23.38 -11.83
N GLU A 61 -23.74 24.27 -12.63
CA GLU A 61 -23.43 23.99 -14.02
C GLU A 61 -22.44 22.81 -14.14
N VAL A 62 -22.71 21.89 -15.06
CA VAL A 62 -21.78 20.82 -15.41
C VAL A 62 -20.81 21.28 -16.48
N VAL A 63 -19.53 21.23 -16.21
CA VAL A 63 -18.49 21.61 -17.14
C VAL A 63 -18.26 20.49 -18.17
N LEU A 64 -18.54 20.77 -19.43
CA LEU A 64 -18.35 19.84 -20.56
C LEU A 64 -17.23 20.28 -21.50
N SER A 65 -17.05 21.58 -21.67
CA SER A 65 -16.13 22.17 -22.63
C SER A 65 -15.10 23.06 -21.93
N LEU A 66 -13.96 23.22 -22.53
CA LEU A 66 -12.96 24.21 -22.11
C LEU A 66 -13.47 25.66 -22.38
N TYR A 67 -14.48 25.80 -23.25
CA TYR A 67 -15.00 27.06 -23.69
C TYR A 67 -16.52 27.14 -23.47
N ASN A 68 -17.04 28.35 -23.47
CA ASN A 68 -18.50 28.61 -23.38
C ASN A 68 -19.18 28.13 -22.10
N ASN A 69 -18.46 28.12 -20.97
CA ASN A 69 -19.05 27.88 -19.65
C ASN A 69 -19.67 29.19 -19.14
N VAL A 70 -20.86 29.11 -18.56
CA VAL A 70 -21.63 30.28 -18.12
C VAL A 70 -21.02 30.90 -16.85
N GLU A 71 -20.62 30.06 -15.91
CA GLU A 71 -20.12 30.49 -14.59
C GLU A 71 -18.66 31.00 -14.65
N SER A 72 -17.82 30.47 -15.55
CA SER A 72 -16.42 30.88 -15.68
C SER A 72 -15.84 30.62 -17.06
N PRO A 73 -15.04 31.56 -17.61
CA PRO A 73 -14.29 31.35 -18.85
C PRO A 73 -13.14 30.33 -18.71
N VAL A 74 -12.69 30.04 -17.49
CA VAL A 74 -11.60 29.10 -17.17
C VAL A 74 -12.06 28.02 -16.17
N ALA A 75 -13.27 27.53 -16.36
CA ALA A 75 -13.96 26.63 -15.46
C ALA A 75 -13.12 25.42 -15.00
N HIS A 76 -12.23 24.89 -15.86
CA HIS A 76 -11.35 23.77 -15.53
C HIS A 76 -10.29 24.14 -14.45
N VAL A 77 -9.81 25.37 -14.44
CA VAL A 77 -8.89 25.89 -13.41
C VAL A 77 -9.66 26.18 -12.13
N ASP A 78 -10.81 26.87 -12.24
CA ASP A 78 -11.64 27.20 -11.08
C ASP A 78 -12.13 25.97 -10.34
N LEU A 79 -12.46 24.87 -11.04
CA LEU A 79 -12.81 23.59 -10.41
C LEU A 79 -11.61 22.94 -9.72
N ALA A 80 -10.42 23.04 -10.32
CA ALA A 80 -9.19 22.49 -9.74
C ALA A 80 -8.82 23.23 -8.45
N ASP A 81 -8.95 24.56 -8.42
CA ASP A 81 -8.65 25.40 -7.27
C ASP A 81 -9.72 25.28 -6.14
N TRP A 82 -10.98 25.09 -6.56
CA TRP A 82 -12.10 24.98 -5.62
C TRP A 82 -12.14 23.64 -4.88
N ALA A 83 -11.78 22.52 -5.52
CA ALA A 83 -11.94 21.19 -4.97
C ALA A 83 -10.91 20.89 -3.86
N ASP A 84 -11.36 20.28 -2.77
CA ASP A 84 -10.48 19.66 -1.76
C ASP A 84 -10.07 18.24 -2.16
N CYS A 85 -10.85 17.60 -3.05
CA CYS A 85 -10.56 16.28 -3.62
C CYS A 85 -11.20 16.16 -5.00
N MET A 86 -10.51 15.45 -5.92
CA MET A 86 -11.10 15.03 -7.18
C MET A 86 -11.43 13.55 -7.18
N VAL A 87 -12.61 13.18 -7.64
CA VAL A 87 -13.07 11.79 -7.74
C VAL A 87 -13.40 11.48 -9.20
N VAL A 88 -12.61 10.60 -9.83
CA VAL A 88 -12.81 10.16 -11.21
C VAL A 88 -13.62 8.88 -11.24
N VAL A 89 -14.90 8.97 -11.60
CA VAL A 89 -15.82 7.81 -11.58
C VAL A 89 -16.90 7.89 -12.67
N PRO A 90 -17.03 6.86 -13.52
CA PRO A 90 -16.05 5.81 -13.74
C PRO A 90 -14.82 6.34 -14.44
N ALA A 91 -13.64 5.83 -14.12
CA ALA A 91 -12.43 6.12 -14.87
C ALA A 91 -12.24 5.12 -16.02
N THR A 92 -12.24 5.61 -17.25
CA THR A 92 -11.95 4.79 -18.43
C THR A 92 -10.45 4.60 -18.64
N ALA A 93 -10.05 3.61 -19.42
CA ALA A 93 -8.65 3.45 -19.83
C ALA A 93 -8.12 4.70 -20.53
N ASN A 94 -8.97 5.40 -21.31
CA ASN A 94 -8.63 6.63 -22.00
C ASN A 94 -8.24 7.76 -21.04
N ILE A 95 -9.09 8.04 -20.03
CA ILE A 95 -8.78 9.13 -19.08
C ILE A 95 -7.54 8.79 -18.26
N MET A 96 -7.36 7.51 -17.85
CA MET A 96 -6.16 7.07 -17.14
C MET A 96 -4.89 7.26 -17.98
N ALA A 97 -4.93 6.92 -19.26
CA ALA A 97 -3.82 7.16 -20.18
C ALA A 97 -3.52 8.66 -20.33
N LYS A 98 -4.55 9.52 -20.48
CA LYS A 98 -4.38 10.98 -20.54
C LYS A 98 -3.74 11.54 -19.28
N MET A 99 -4.23 11.14 -18.10
CA MET A 99 -3.63 11.52 -16.80
C MET A 99 -2.16 11.11 -16.70
N THR A 100 -1.85 9.90 -17.18
CA THR A 100 -0.48 9.36 -17.16
C THR A 100 0.47 10.17 -18.02
N HIS A 101 0.02 10.61 -19.18
CA HIS A 101 0.84 11.31 -20.19
C HIS A 101 0.68 12.83 -20.20
N GLY A 102 -0.14 13.40 -19.30
CA GLY A 102 -0.36 14.85 -19.21
C GLY A 102 -1.14 15.42 -20.39
N ILE A 103 -2.05 14.64 -21.00
CA ILE A 103 -2.87 15.07 -22.13
C ILE A 103 -4.11 15.80 -21.61
N ALA A 104 -4.27 17.09 -22.00
CA ALA A 104 -5.34 17.98 -21.55
C ALA A 104 -6.15 18.49 -22.76
N ASP A 105 -6.77 17.59 -23.50
CA ASP A 105 -7.47 17.86 -24.76
C ASP A 105 -9.00 18.08 -24.59
N ASN A 106 -9.52 18.00 -23.38
CA ASN A 106 -10.92 18.28 -23.02
C ASN A 106 -11.03 18.81 -21.58
N ALA A 107 -12.22 19.29 -21.21
CA ALA A 107 -12.43 19.88 -19.88
C ALA A 107 -12.05 18.95 -18.73
N ALA A 108 -12.42 17.67 -18.79
CA ALA A 108 -12.13 16.70 -17.73
C ALA A 108 -10.61 16.47 -17.59
N SER A 109 -9.89 16.24 -18.69
CA SER A 109 -8.44 16.01 -18.65
C SER A 109 -7.67 17.29 -18.28
N ALA A 110 -8.13 18.47 -18.67
CA ALA A 110 -7.53 19.74 -18.29
C ALA A 110 -7.72 20.03 -16.79
N THR A 111 -8.92 19.80 -16.26
CA THR A 111 -9.19 19.92 -14.81
C THR A 111 -8.29 18.99 -14.00
N LEU A 112 -8.14 17.73 -14.43
CA LEU A 112 -7.27 16.76 -13.76
C LEU A 112 -5.78 17.13 -13.83
N LEU A 113 -5.34 17.73 -14.94
CA LEU A 113 -3.95 18.18 -15.08
C LEU A 113 -3.67 19.42 -14.20
N ALA A 114 -4.67 20.30 -14.02
CA ALA A 114 -4.58 21.47 -13.15
C ALA A 114 -4.73 21.13 -11.66
N ALA A 115 -5.13 19.89 -11.32
CA ALA A 115 -5.37 19.47 -9.96
C ALA A 115 -4.11 19.54 -9.08
N HIS A 116 -4.20 20.23 -7.95
CA HIS A 116 -3.18 20.28 -6.91
C HIS A 116 -3.64 19.63 -5.59
N THR A 117 -4.87 19.15 -5.57
CA THR A 117 -5.50 18.42 -4.47
C THR A 117 -5.46 16.90 -4.73
N PRO A 118 -5.68 16.06 -3.71
CA PRO A 118 -5.71 14.61 -3.89
C PRO A 118 -6.71 14.17 -4.97
N VAL A 119 -6.30 13.19 -5.77
CA VAL A 119 -7.14 12.59 -6.83
C VAL A 119 -7.38 11.13 -6.52
N LEU A 120 -8.66 10.75 -6.47
CA LEU A 120 -9.14 9.38 -6.32
C LEU A 120 -9.70 8.88 -7.66
N VAL A 121 -9.26 7.72 -8.11
CA VAL A 121 -9.65 7.12 -9.38
C VAL A 121 -10.37 5.80 -9.14
N ALA A 122 -11.58 5.64 -9.69
CA ALA A 122 -12.34 4.39 -9.67
C ALA A 122 -12.48 3.84 -11.11
N PRO A 123 -11.60 2.90 -11.52
CA PRO A 123 -11.60 2.35 -12.88
C PRO A 123 -12.83 1.49 -13.15
N ALA A 124 -13.35 1.57 -14.39
CA ALA A 124 -14.34 0.63 -14.91
C ALA A 124 -14.18 0.46 -16.42
N MET A 125 -13.98 -0.80 -16.86
CA MET A 125 -13.79 -1.12 -18.27
C MET A 125 -14.00 -2.64 -18.51
N ASN A 126 -13.95 -3.06 -19.77
CA ASN A 126 -13.92 -4.47 -20.12
C ASN A 126 -12.66 -5.15 -19.53
N THR A 127 -12.76 -6.45 -19.21
CA THR A 127 -11.66 -7.24 -18.62
C THR A 127 -10.39 -7.18 -19.47
N HIS A 128 -10.50 -7.37 -20.78
CA HIS A 128 -9.33 -7.32 -21.68
C HIS A 128 -8.68 -5.94 -21.75
N MET A 129 -9.47 -4.87 -21.59
CA MET A 129 -8.94 -3.52 -21.48
C MET A 129 -8.23 -3.32 -20.13
N TRP A 130 -8.78 -3.89 -19.06
CA TRP A 130 -8.17 -3.82 -17.74
C TRP A 130 -6.85 -4.58 -17.68
N GLU A 131 -6.83 -5.81 -18.17
CA GLU A 131 -5.66 -6.68 -18.20
C GLU A 131 -4.60 -6.27 -19.24
N ASN A 132 -4.93 -5.33 -20.14
CA ASN A 132 -4.00 -4.87 -21.17
C ASN A 132 -2.73 -4.29 -20.52
N PRO A 133 -1.52 -4.71 -20.95
CA PRO A 133 -0.25 -4.24 -20.39
C PRO A 133 -0.13 -2.70 -20.37
N ALA A 134 -0.68 -2.00 -21.37
CA ALA A 134 -0.67 -0.53 -21.40
C ALA A 134 -1.53 0.06 -20.27
N THR A 135 -2.70 -0.53 -19.99
CA THR A 135 -3.56 -0.11 -18.86
C THR A 135 -2.86 -0.35 -17.53
N GLN A 136 -2.27 -1.54 -17.34
CA GLN A 136 -1.57 -1.87 -16.09
C GLN A 136 -0.31 -1.01 -15.87
N ALA A 137 0.41 -0.66 -16.93
CA ALA A 137 1.51 0.31 -16.87
C ALA A 137 1.01 1.70 -16.43
N ASN A 138 -0.12 2.16 -16.97
CA ASN A 138 -0.73 3.42 -16.57
C ASN A 138 -1.18 3.40 -15.09
N VAL A 139 -1.80 2.31 -14.64
CA VAL A 139 -2.18 2.11 -13.21
C VAL A 139 -0.95 2.23 -12.31
N THR A 140 0.13 1.55 -12.67
CA THR A 140 1.39 1.56 -11.91
C THR A 140 1.95 2.99 -11.81
N LEU A 141 2.04 3.70 -12.94
CA LEU A 141 2.61 5.05 -12.98
C LEU A 141 1.72 6.07 -12.24
N LEU A 142 0.39 5.98 -12.35
CA LEU A 142 -0.52 6.84 -11.60
C LEU A 142 -0.36 6.64 -10.09
N ARG A 143 -0.25 5.39 -9.63
CA ARG A 143 0.00 5.07 -8.22
C ARG A 143 1.35 5.61 -7.72
N GLN A 144 2.40 5.48 -8.53
CA GLN A 144 3.72 6.04 -8.20
C GLN A 144 3.69 7.57 -8.04
N ARG A 145 2.80 8.26 -8.78
CA ARG A 145 2.57 9.71 -8.68
C ARG A 145 1.63 10.10 -7.52
N GLY A 146 1.22 9.16 -6.68
CA GLY A 146 0.37 9.43 -5.52
C GLY A 146 -1.13 9.47 -5.82
N ILE A 147 -1.57 9.11 -7.03
CA ILE A 147 -2.99 8.98 -7.35
C ILE A 147 -3.56 7.78 -6.61
N GLN A 148 -4.59 8.01 -5.83
CA GLN A 148 -5.28 6.95 -5.10
C GLN A 148 -6.27 6.22 -6.01
N MET A 149 -6.41 4.90 -5.83
CA MET A 149 -7.27 4.09 -6.69
C MET A 149 -8.16 3.16 -5.87
N VAL A 150 -9.46 3.19 -6.17
CA VAL A 150 -10.40 2.15 -5.73
C VAL A 150 -10.45 1.10 -6.84
N MET A 151 -9.77 -0.02 -6.62
CA MET A 151 -9.57 -1.05 -7.64
C MET A 151 -10.91 -1.65 -8.09
N PRO A 152 -11.05 -1.99 -9.39
CA PRO A 152 -12.27 -2.63 -9.87
C PRO A 152 -12.45 -4.02 -9.27
N GLU A 153 -13.71 -4.44 -9.16
CA GLU A 153 -14.07 -5.80 -8.72
C GLU A 153 -14.05 -6.79 -9.88
N SER A 154 -13.90 -8.07 -9.50
CA SER A 154 -14.20 -9.19 -10.39
C SER A 154 -15.71 -9.45 -10.41
N GLY A 155 -16.26 -9.78 -11.57
CA GLY A 155 -17.68 -10.13 -11.70
C GLY A 155 -18.19 -10.10 -13.13
N ARG A 156 -19.49 -10.32 -13.28
CA ARG A 156 -20.16 -10.26 -14.60
C ARG A 156 -20.22 -8.81 -15.07
N LEU A 157 -19.68 -8.54 -16.24
CA LEU A 157 -19.67 -7.25 -16.91
C LEU A 157 -20.88 -7.10 -17.84
N ALA A 158 -21.25 -5.86 -18.17
CA ALA A 158 -22.37 -5.56 -19.07
C ALA A 158 -22.20 -6.15 -20.49
N CYS A 159 -20.95 -6.35 -20.92
CA CYS A 159 -20.61 -7.01 -22.18
C CYS A 159 -20.74 -8.55 -22.16
N GLY A 160 -21.17 -9.14 -21.03
CA GLY A 160 -21.37 -10.57 -20.86
C GLY A 160 -20.15 -11.37 -20.38
N TYR A 161 -18.96 -10.77 -20.36
CA TYR A 161 -17.76 -11.39 -19.79
C TYR A 161 -17.80 -11.44 -18.27
N THR A 162 -17.09 -12.39 -17.68
CA THR A 162 -16.81 -12.46 -16.24
C THR A 162 -15.32 -12.29 -16.04
N GLY A 163 -14.91 -11.37 -15.18
CA GLY A 163 -13.52 -11.05 -14.87
C GLY A 163 -13.38 -9.69 -14.21
N ASP A 164 -12.16 -9.22 -14.08
CA ASP A 164 -11.85 -7.93 -13.47
C ASP A 164 -12.22 -6.77 -14.41
N GLY A 165 -12.53 -5.61 -13.82
CA GLY A 165 -12.86 -4.40 -14.57
C GLY A 165 -14.24 -3.81 -14.24
N LYS A 166 -15.04 -4.47 -13.38
CA LYS A 166 -16.31 -3.96 -12.88
C LYS A 166 -16.05 -2.84 -11.88
N LEU A 167 -16.77 -1.72 -12.02
CA LEU A 167 -16.67 -0.62 -11.06
C LEU A 167 -16.88 -1.12 -9.62
N ALA A 168 -16.00 -0.72 -8.73
CA ALA A 168 -16.11 -0.97 -7.30
C ALA A 168 -17.48 -0.54 -6.73
N PRO A 169 -17.93 -1.11 -5.61
CA PRO A 169 -19.17 -0.70 -4.94
C PRO A 169 -19.20 0.80 -4.69
N VAL A 170 -20.36 1.43 -4.91
CA VAL A 170 -20.54 2.87 -4.71
C VAL A 170 -20.12 3.31 -3.31
N GLN A 171 -20.50 2.54 -2.29
CA GLN A 171 -20.16 2.86 -0.90
C GLN A 171 -18.65 2.87 -0.68
N GLN A 172 -17.91 1.92 -1.24
CA GLN A 172 -16.44 1.87 -1.13
C GLN A 172 -15.78 3.10 -1.78
N ILE A 173 -16.32 3.59 -2.91
CA ILE A 173 -15.81 4.81 -3.56
C ILE A 173 -16.09 6.04 -2.70
N VAL A 174 -17.29 6.13 -2.12
CA VAL A 174 -17.67 7.24 -1.22
C VAL A 174 -16.80 7.22 0.03
N ASP A 175 -16.61 6.06 0.67
CA ASP A 175 -15.79 5.93 1.87
C ASP A 175 -14.33 6.30 1.60
N ALA A 176 -13.79 5.87 0.46
CA ALA A 176 -12.44 6.24 0.03
C ALA A 176 -12.30 7.75 -0.20
N ALA A 177 -13.28 8.40 -0.82
CA ALA A 177 -13.27 9.85 -1.01
C ALA A 177 -13.35 10.61 0.32
N LEU A 178 -14.20 10.16 1.26
CA LEU A 178 -14.30 10.75 2.59
C LEU A 178 -13.02 10.55 3.42
N LYS A 179 -12.37 9.41 3.27
CA LYS A 179 -11.08 9.13 3.88
C LYS A 179 -10.01 10.11 3.37
N VAL A 180 -9.95 10.35 2.05
CA VAL A 180 -9.08 11.35 1.43
C VAL A 180 -9.36 12.74 1.98
N LEU A 181 -10.62 13.17 2.02
CA LEU A 181 -11.05 14.48 2.53
C LEU A 181 -10.77 14.68 4.02
N SER A 182 -10.87 13.62 4.83
CA SER A 182 -10.57 13.69 6.26
C SER A 182 -9.08 13.86 6.55
N GLY A 183 -8.23 13.84 5.52
CA GLY A 183 -6.79 13.92 5.66
C GLY A 183 -6.14 12.68 6.28
N LYS A 184 -6.93 11.63 6.59
CA LYS A 184 -6.40 10.39 7.17
C LYS A 184 -5.47 9.63 6.23
N ASP A 185 -5.53 9.91 4.92
CA ASP A 185 -4.56 9.42 3.92
C ASP A 185 -3.62 10.53 3.41
N ALA A 186 -3.90 11.81 3.74
CA ALA A 186 -3.10 13.00 3.47
C ALA A 186 -2.85 13.81 4.74
N ALA A 187 -2.75 13.15 5.90
CA ALA A 187 -1.99 13.78 6.97
C ALA A 187 -0.64 14.16 6.33
N PRO A 188 -0.16 15.40 6.49
CA PRO A 188 1.21 15.71 6.14
C PRO A 188 2.02 14.59 6.76
N VAL A 189 2.75 13.83 5.91
CA VAL A 189 3.55 12.71 6.44
C VAL A 189 4.44 13.37 7.46
N THR A 190 4.12 13.16 8.73
CA THR A 190 4.88 13.75 9.82
C THR A 190 6.31 13.32 9.59
N GLN A 191 7.22 14.28 9.45
CA GLN A 191 8.64 13.99 9.28
C GLN A 191 9.28 13.65 10.63
N ASP A 192 8.53 12.90 11.45
CA ASP A 192 8.89 12.52 12.82
C ASP A 192 10.03 11.50 12.89
N LEU A 193 10.35 10.86 11.77
CA LEU A 193 11.53 10.02 11.61
C LEU A 193 12.66 10.72 10.83
N ALA A 194 12.54 12.05 10.60
CA ALA A 194 13.60 12.80 9.91
C ALA A 194 14.93 12.72 10.67
N GLY A 195 15.99 12.35 9.93
CA GLY A 195 17.33 12.17 10.50
C GLY A 195 17.54 10.87 11.29
N LYS A 196 16.49 10.04 11.46
CA LYS A 196 16.62 8.70 12.07
C LYS A 196 17.05 7.67 11.03
N LYS A 197 17.91 6.76 11.42
CA LYS A 197 18.39 5.65 10.58
C LYS A 197 17.72 4.35 11.01
N LEU A 198 17.03 3.70 10.08
CA LEU A 198 16.29 2.47 10.34
C LEU A 198 16.85 1.30 9.52
N LEU A 199 17.12 0.20 10.20
CA LEU A 199 17.42 -1.09 9.61
C LEU A 199 16.12 -1.90 9.57
N ILE A 200 15.73 -2.37 8.39
CA ILE A 200 14.53 -3.21 8.22
C ILE A 200 14.93 -4.49 7.50
N THR A 201 14.46 -5.66 7.98
CA THR A 201 14.62 -6.90 7.23
C THR A 201 13.30 -7.33 6.60
N ALA A 202 13.34 -7.96 5.43
CA ALA A 202 12.13 -8.43 4.74
C ALA A 202 12.36 -9.70 3.93
N GLY A 203 11.26 -10.38 3.60
CA GLY A 203 11.28 -11.58 2.77
C GLY A 203 11.70 -12.84 3.52
N PRO A 204 11.67 -14.00 2.84
CA PRO A 204 12.20 -15.25 3.36
C PRO A 204 13.72 -15.32 3.21
N THR A 205 14.35 -16.27 3.89
CA THR A 205 15.71 -16.73 3.53
C THR A 205 15.60 -18.06 2.79
N HIS A 206 16.54 -18.30 1.87
CA HIS A 206 16.64 -19.55 1.11
C HIS A 206 17.88 -20.32 1.57
N GLU A 207 17.63 -21.44 2.27
CA GLU A 207 18.68 -22.31 2.80
C GLU A 207 18.96 -23.43 1.80
N LYS A 208 20.09 -23.35 1.11
CA LYS A 208 20.42 -24.23 -0.02
C LYS A 208 20.59 -25.69 0.43
N ILE A 209 19.87 -26.60 -0.24
CA ILE A 209 20.11 -28.03 -0.23
C ILE A 209 21.19 -28.37 -1.28
N ASP A 210 21.00 -27.84 -2.48
CA ASP A 210 21.93 -27.91 -3.62
C ASP A 210 21.73 -26.66 -4.53
N PRO A 211 22.41 -26.50 -5.65
CA PRO A 211 22.24 -25.34 -6.54
C PRO A 211 20.83 -25.12 -7.10
N VAL A 212 19.94 -26.11 -6.97
CA VAL A 212 18.59 -26.10 -7.56
C VAL A 212 17.49 -26.04 -6.51
N ARG A 213 17.71 -26.60 -5.31
CA ARG A 213 16.70 -26.75 -4.25
C ARG A 213 17.13 -26.04 -2.97
N PHE A 214 16.14 -25.53 -2.25
CA PHE A 214 16.31 -24.85 -0.98
C PHE A 214 15.13 -25.08 -0.02
N ILE A 215 15.34 -24.83 1.26
CA ILE A 215 14.30 -24.71 2.29
C ILE A 215 14.03 -23.23 2.50
N ALA A 216 12.77 -22.82 2.62
CA ALA A 216 12.37 -21.45 2.87
C ALA A 216 11.02 -21.36 3.56
N ASN A 217 10.77 -20.27 4.26
CA ASN A 217 9.45 -19.89 4.79
C ASN A 217 8.57 -19.28 3.68
N CYS A 218 7.24 -19.40 3.83
CA CYS A 218 6.26 -18.89 2.84
C CYS A 218 6.06 -17.37 2.88
N SER A 219 7.08 -16.58 3.13
CA SER A 219 6.98 -15.12 3.18
C SER A 219 7.10 -14.48 1.79
N THR A 220 6.30 -13.46 1.53
CA THR A 220 6.39 -12.63 0.31
C THR A 220 7.22 -11.36 0.49
N GLY A 221 7.49 -10.96 1.72
CA GLY A 221 8.18 -9.71 2.06
C GLY A 221 7.28 -8.45 2.05
N LYS A 222 5.99 -8.55 1.68
CA LYS A 222 5.08 -7.39 1.53
C LYS A 222 5.10 -6.45 2.73
N LEU A 223 4.95 -6.97 3.95
CA LEU A 223 4.91 -6.14 5.15
C LEU A 223 6.21 -5.35 5.35
N GLY A 224 7.38 -6.00 5.27
CA GLY A 224 8.67 -5.32 5.44
C GLY A 224 8.92 -4.24 4.40
N TYR A 225 8.56 -4.48 3.14
CA TYR A 225 8.62 -3.47 2.08
C TYR A 225 7.65 -2.32 2.32
N THR A 226 6.46 -2.59 2.86
CA THR A 226 5.47 -1.56 3.22
C THR A 226 5.98 -0.70 4.38
N VAL A 227 6.56 -1.31 5.41
CA VAL A 227 7.18 -0.58 6.54
C VAL A 227 8.35 0.27 6.06
N ALA A 228 9.25 -0.27 5.21
CA ALA A 228 10.38 0.46 4.67
C ALA A 228 9.93 1.69 3.84
N LYS A 229 8.91 1.52 2.99
CA LYS A 229 8.32 2.60 2.21
C LYS A 229 7.69 3.68 3.11
N ALA A 230 6.95 3.28 4.14
CA ALA A 230 6.32 4.21 5.07
C ALA A 230 7.36 4.98 5.89
N ALA A 231 8.42 4.31 6.37
CA ALA A 231 9.50 4.93 7.12
C ALA A 231 10.27 5.97 6.28
N ALA A 232 10.62 5.65 5.03
CA ALA A 232 11.28 6.58 4.11
C ALA A 232 10.39 7.81 3.83
N ARG A 233 9.07 7.63 3.66
CA ARG A 233 8.12 8.75 3.51
C ARG A 233 8.06 9.65 4.75
N ARG A 234 8.29 9.12 5.96
CA ARG A 234 8.37 9.86 7.24
C ARG A 234 9.75 10.48 7.49
N GLY A 235 10.64 10.44 6.48
CA GLY A 235 11.96 11.12 6.51
C GLY A 235 13.09 10.28 7.07
N ALA A 236 12.90 8.98 7.36
CA ALA A 236 13.96 8.10 7.81
C ALA A 236 14.95 7.77 6.69
N ASP A 237 16.24 7.63 7.06
CA ASP A 237 17.25 6.96 6.24
C ASP A 237 17.11 5.45 6.44
N VAL A 238 16.58 4.75 5.42
CA VAL A 238 16.19 3.34 5.54
C VAL A 238 17.13 2.43 4.78
N THR A 239 17.73 1.48 5.50
CA THR A 239 18.42 0.31 4.93
C THR A 239 17.51 -0.91 5.04
N LEU A 240 17.08 -1.46 3.90
CA LEU A 240 16.27 -2.66 3.81
C LEU A 240 17.13 -3.85 3.40
N ILE A 241 17.34 -4.80 4.32
CA ILE A 241 18.00 -6.07 4.02
C ILE A 241 16.92 -7.07 3.62
N SER A 242 16.93 -7.43 2.33
CA SER A 242 15.87 -8.26 1.75
C SER A 242 16.38 -9.63 1.32
N GLY A 243 15.76 -10.67 1.86
CA GLY A 243 15.83 -12.00 1.25
C GLY A 243 15.15 -12.03 -0.13
N PRO A 244 15.13 -13.19 -0.81
CA PRO A 244 14.60 -13.30 -2.17
C PRO A 244 13.12 -12.95 -2.25
N THR A 245 12.77 -11.91 -3.00
CA THR A 245 11.41 -11.48 -3.30
C THR A 245 11.32 -10.97 -4.73
N HIS A 246 10.10 -10.91 -5.29
CA HIS A 246 9.81 -10.27 -6.58
C HIS A 246 9.40 -8.80 -6.45
N LEU A 247 9.49 -8.24 -5.23
CA LEU A 247 9.09 -6.86 -4.97
C LEU A 247 10.15 -5.87 -5.49
N GLU A 248 9.67 -4.79 -6.08
CA GLU A 248 10.52 -3.67 -6.49
C GLU A 248 11.04 -2.90 -5.27
N ALA A 249 12.24 -2.34 -5.39
CA ALA A 249 12.82 -1.50 -4.35
C ALA A 249 11.96 -0.25 -4.12
N PRO A 250 11.52 0.04 -2.87
CA PRO A 250 10.78 1.25 -2.60
C PRO A 250 11.63 2.50 -2.86
N GLN A 251 11.02 3.56 -3.37
CA GLN A 251 11.71 4.82 -3.60
C GLN A 251 12.26 5.41 -2.28
N GLY A 252 13.51 5.88 -2.30
CA GLY A 252 14.17 6.47 -1.13
C GLY A 252 14.67 5.45 -0.11
N VAL A 253 14.68 4.16 -0.43
CA VAL A 253 15.15 3.08 0.44
C VAL A 253 16.41 2.46 -0.14
N ASN A 254 17.46 2.33 0.68
CA ASN A 254 18.67 1.58 0.33
C ASN A 254 18.41 0.08 0.50
N VAL A 255 18.36 -0.69 -0.59
CA VAL A 255 18.04 -2.12 -0.56
C VAL A 255 19.29 -2.96 -0.74
N GLN A 256 19.63 -3.75 0.29
CA GLN A 256 20.68 -4.77 0.25
C GLN A 256 20.02 -6.16 0.11
N ARG A 257 20.27 -6.84 -1.01
CA ARG A 257 19.74 -8.18 -1.25
C ARG A 257 20.67 -9.25 -0.70
N VAL A 258 20.08 -10.21 0.00
CA VAL A 258 20.75 -11.37 0.59
C VAL A 258 20.00 -12.65 0.21
N VAL A 259 20.59 -13.82 0.47
CA VAL A 259 19.94 -15.09 0.11
C VAL A 259 19.67 -15.94 1.34
N SER A 260 20.68 -16.21 2.15
CA SER A 260 20.59 -17.11 3.31
C SER A 260 20.38 -16.35 4.62
N ALA A 261 20.04 -17.09 5.68
CA ALA A 261 19.99 -16.57 7.05
C ALA A 261 21.34 -16.01 7.51
N GLU A 262 22.43 -16.67 7.12
CA GLU A 262 23.80 -16.25 7.44
C GLU A 262 24.15 -14.93 6.73
N ASP A 263 23.79 -14.78 5.44
CA ASP A 263 24.01 -13.53 4.70
C ASP A 263 23.21 -12.38 5.34
N MET A 264 21.95 -12.64 5.72
CA MET A 264 21.09 -11.65 6.39
C MET A 264 21.64 -11.27 7.75
N TYR A 265 22.12 -12.24 8.54
CA TYR A 265 22.75 -11.99 9.82
C TYR A 265 23.96 -11.08 9.70
N LYS A 266 24.91 -11.39 8.78
CA LYS A 266 26.10 -10.57 8.53
C LYS A 266 25.74 -9.14 8.14
N ALA A 267 24.83 -8.98 7.18
CA ALA A 267 24.37 -7.67 6.73
C ALA A 267 23.71 -6.87 7.87
N CYS A 268 22.94 -7.54 8.74
CA CYS A 268 22.34 -6.89 9.91
C CYS A 268 23.38 -6.43 10.92
N VAL A 269 24.37 -7.27 11.23
CA VAL A 269 25.45 -6.91 12.18
C VAL A 269 26.27 -5.74 11.66
N ASP A 270 26.64 -5.76 10.38
CA ASP A 270 27.44 -4.69 9.76
C ASP A 270 26.73 -3.32 9.79
N ALA A 271 25.40 -3.31 9.69
CA ALA A 271 24.61 -2.09 9.69
C ALA A 271 24.21 -1.62 11.10
N PHE A 272 24.12 -2.52 12.09
CA PHE A 272 23.39 -2.30 13.35
C PHE A 272 23.98 -1.19 14.24
N ASP A 273 25.29 -1.04 14.31
CA ASP A 273 25.91 -0.01 15.15
C ASP A 273 25.60 1.43 14.69
N ASN A 274 25.15 1.60 13.45
CA ASN A 274 24.89 2.89 12.82
C ASN A 274 23.41 3.26 12.67
N VAL A 275 22.51 2.52 13.33
CA VAL A 275 21.07 2.75 13.22
C VAL A 275 20.44 3.09 14.56
N ASP A 276 19.32 3.84 14.52
CA ASP A 276 18.52 4.19 15.70
C ASP A 276 17.52 3.07 16.04
N ALA A 277 17.00 2.39 15.02
CA ALA A 277 16.09 1.27 15.21
C ALA A 277 16.31 0.13 14.20
N ALA A 278 16.04 -1.11 14.64
CA ALA A 278 16.01 -2.30 13.80
C ALA A 278 14.62 -2.96 13.87
N ILE A 279 13.97 -3.12 12.73
CA ILE A 279 12.63 -3.72 12.59
C ILE A 279 12.77 -5.02 11.78
N LEU A 280 12.69 -6.15 12.45
CA LEU A 280 13.03 -7.46 11.90
C LEU A 280 11.77 -8.22 11.46
N THR A 281 11.27 -7.92 10.24
CA THR A 281 10.05 -8.54 9.68
C THR A 281 10.34 -9.77 8.82
N ALA A 282 11.60 -10.06 8.52
CA ALA A 282 11.98 -11.19 7.67
C ALA A 282 11.55 -12.53 8.29
N ALA A 283 11.09 -13.43 7.46
CA ALA A 283 10.81 -14.82 7.83
C ALA A 283 12.07 -15.66 7.64
N VAL A 284 13.02 -15.50 8.56
CA VAL A 284 14.29 -16.23 8.57
C VAL A 284 14.01 -17.70 8.88
N ALA A 285 14.61 -18.62 8.14
CA ALA A 285 14.52 -20.04 8.42
C ALA A 285 15.30 -20.38 9.71
N ASP A 286 14.67 -21.10 10.64
CA ASP A 286 15.31 -21.52 11.89
C ASP A 286 16.38 -22.59 11.69
N TYR A 287 16.32 -23.32 10.57
CA TYR A 287 17.22 -24.41 10.23
C TYR A 287 17.76 -24.26 8.80
N THR A 288 19.03 -24.66 8.62
CA THR A 288 19.69 -24.76 7.31
C THR A 288 20.30 -26.17 7.15
N PRO A 289 20.40 -26.72 5.91
CA PRO A 289 21.11 -27.96 5.67
C PRO A 289 22.52 -27.93 6.26
N ALA A 290 22.88 -28.96 7.04
CA ALA A 290 24.21 -29.04 7.65
C ALA A 290 25.31 -29.21 6.60
N HIS A 291 25.00 -29.92 5.51
CA HIS A 291 25.91 -30.27 4.43
C HIS A 291 25.27 -29.96 3.07
N PRO A 292 25.21 -28.68 2.64
CA PRO A 292 24.69 -28.32 1.31
C PRO A 292 25.63 -28.85 0.21
N ALA A 293 25.03 -29.45 -0.83
CA ALA A 293 25.80 -29.94 -1.96
C ALA A 293 26.18 -28.80 -2.92
N ASP A 294 27.36 -28.89 -3.54
CA ASP A 294 27.86 -27.95 -4.54
C ASP A 294 27.35 -28.25 -5.97
N HIS A 295 26.72 -29.41 -6.15
CA HIS A 295 26.12 -29.87 -7.40
C HIS A 295 24.70 -30.37 -7.18
N LYS A 296 23.91 -30.50 -8.26
CA LYS A 296 22.54 -31.01 -8.19
C LYS A 296 22.54 -32.49 -7.81
N LEU A 297 21.97 -32.82 -6.66
CA LEU A 297 21.80 -34.21 -6.20
C LEU A 297 20.84 -34.98 -7.12
N LYS A 298 21.31 -36.09 -7.71
CA LYS A 298 20.56 -36.90 -8.65
C LYS A 298 19.94 -38.12 -7.95
N LYS A 299 18.62 -38.31 -8.07
CA LYS A 299 17.87 -39.42 -7.46
C LYS A 299 18.43 -40.79 -7.76
N SER A 300 19.09 -40.96 -8.92
CA SER A 300 19.65 -42.26 -9.37
C SER A 300 21.06 -42.57 -8.84
N LEU A 301 21.77 -41.56 -8.28
CA LEU A 301 23.16 -41.70 -7.86
C LEU A 301 23.34 -41.35 -6.35
N GLU A 302 22.49 -40.53 -5.82
CA GLU A 302 22.59 -40.02 -4.47
C GLU A 302 21.21 -40.14 -3.80
N TYR A 303 21.15 -41.00 -2.81
CA TYR A 303 19.89 -41.33 -2.12
C TYR A 303 19.61 -40.22 -1.08
N LEU A 304 18.65 -39.34 -1.38
CA LEU A 304 18.23 -38.27 -0.49
C LEU A 304 16.97 -38.71 0.28
N GLU A 305 17.10 -39.55 1.30
CA GLU A 305 16.00 -39.96 2.20
C GLU A 305 15.78 -38.93 3.30
N SER A 306 16.81 -38.26 3.75
CA SER A 306 16.79 -37.26 4.83
C SER A 306 17.76 -36.15 4.53
N ILE A 307 17.52 -35.00 5.16
CA ILE A 307 18.43 -33.84 5.12
C ILE A 307 18.79 -33.54 6.57
N ASP A 308 20.08 -33.66 6.90
CA ASP A 308 20.55 -33.22 8.21
C ASP A 308 20.48 -31.70 8.29
N LEU A 309 19.84 -31.21 9.34
CA LEU A 309 19.66 -29.77 9.57
C LEU A 309 20.49 -29.33 10.77
N LYS A 310 20.97 -28.09 10.73
CA LYS A 310 21.55 -27.36 11.86
C LYS A 310 20.78 -26.06 12.06
N GLU A 311 20.76 -25.56 13.30
CA GLU A 311 20.16 -24.29 13.62
C GLU A 311 20.88 -23.13 12.91
N THR A 312 20.13 -22.12 12.49
CA THR A 312 20.63 -20.86 11.98
C THR A 312 20.89 -19.88 13.12
N THR A 313 21.64 -18.82 12.83
CA THR A 313 21.91 -17.77 13.82
C THR A 313 20.65 -16.94 14.07
N ASP A 314 20.24 -16.81 15.31
CA ASP A 314 19.10 -15.99 15.72
C ASP A 314 19.43 -14.50 15.67
N ILE A 315 19.02 -13.85 14.58
CA ILE A 315 19.31 -12.44 14.32
C ILE A 315 18.69 -11.54 15.41
N LEU A 316 17.42 -11.78 15.77
CA LEU A 316 16.71 -10.97 16.75
C LEU A 316 17.40 -11.03 18.13
N ALA A 317 17.76 -12.24 18.59
CA ALA A 317 18.42 -12.40 19.88
C ALA A 317 19.80 -11.74 19.90
N ASN A 318 20.58 -11.90 18.83
CA ASN A 318 21.92 -11.31 18.74
C ASN A 318 21.88 -9.78 18.71
N LEU A 319 21.03 -9.17 17.87
CA LEU A 319 20.90 -7.72 17.84
C LEU A 319 20.33 -7.16 19.13
N SER A 320 19.33 -7.83 19.74
CA SER A 320 18.79 -7.41 21.03
C SER A 320 19.82 -7.43 22.15
N LYS A 321 20.73 -8.42 22.15
CA LYS A 321 21.84 -8.50 23.11
C LYS A 321 22.93 -7.43 22.86
N ALA A 322 23.16 -7.10 21.60
CA ALA A 322 24.15 -6.12 21.19
C ALA A 322 23.66 -4.66 21.30
N LYS A 323 22.33 -4.44 21.42
CA LYS A 323 21.76 -3.10 21.48
C LYS A 323 22.30 -2.27 22.63
N LYS A 324 22.56 -1.02 22.36
CA LYS A 324 22.86 0.05 23.34
C LYS A 324 21.60 0.87 23.52
N ASP A 325 21.42 1.86 22.66
CA ASP A 325 20.26 2.77 22.66
C ASP A 325 19.24 2.46 21.53
N GLN A 326 19.55 1.44 20.68
CA GLN A 326 18.70 1.11 19.54
C GLN A 326 17.35 0.52 19.99
N VAL A 327 16.29 0.90 19.30
CA VAL A 327 14.98 0.22 19.38
C VAL A 327 15.03 -1.03 18.51
N VAL A 328 14.78 -2.19 19.09
CA VAL A 328 14.76 -3.46 18.36
C VAL A 328 13.36 -4.05 18.40
N VAL A 329 12.75 -4.22 17.22
CA VAL A 329 11.42 -4.77 17.03
C VAL A 329 11.51 -6.12 16.33
N GLY A 330 10.93 -7.15 16.93
CA GLY A 330 10.80 -8.48 16.34
C GLY A 330 9.36 -8.79 15.90
N PHE A 331 9.21 -9.81 15.08
CA PHE A 331 7.91 -10.32 14.67
C PHE A 331 7.70 -11.76 15.13
N ALA A 332 6.45 -12.11 15.44
CA ALA A 332 6.02 -13.45 15.78
C ALA A 332 4.79 -13.82 14.94
N ALA A 333 5.01 -14.66 13.93
CA ALA A 333 3.95 -15.25 13.11
C ALA A 333 3.58 -16.60 13.72
N GLU A 334 2.42 -16.68 14.34
CA GLU A 334 1.99 -17.83 15.13
C GLU A 334 0.66 -18.38 14.58
N THR A 335 0.39 -19.65 14.86
CA THR A 335 -0.88 -20.31 14.48
C THR A 335 -1.78 -20.62 15.68
N ASN A 336 -1.25 -20.52 16.88
CA ASN A 336 -1.95 -20.76 18.15
C ASN A 336 -1.26 -19.99 19.29
N ASN A 337 -1.98 -19.73 20.38
CA ASN A 337 -1.48 -19.06 21.59
C ASN A 337 -0.62 -17.80 21.30
N VAL A 338 -1.05 -17.01 20.28
CA VAL A 338 -0.27 -15.91 19.66
C VAL A 338 0.30 -14.96 20.71
N LEU A 339 -0.51 -14.50 21.66
CA LEU A 339 -0.09 -13.53 22.67
C LEU A 339 0.88 -14.11 23.68
N GLU A 340 0.64 -15.35 24.13
CA GLU A 340 1.49 -16.05 25.09
C GLU A 340 2.89 -16.30 24.49
N HIS A 341 2.92 -16.79 23.23
CA HIS A 341 4.18 -17.02 22.53
C HIS A 341 4.93 -15.70 22.26
N ALA A 342 4.21 -14.64 21.91
CA ALA A 342 4.82 -13.32 21.67
C ALA A 342 5.42 -12.73 22.96
N GLN A 343 4.74 -12.89 24.10
CA GLN A 343 5.20 -12.41 25.39
C GLN A 343 6.44 -13.19 25.86
N ALA A 344 6.42 -14.52 25.75
CA ALA A 344 7.59 -15.36 26.01
C ALA A 344 8.78 -15.03 25.09
N LYS A 345 8.49 -14.71 23.80
CA LYS A 345 9.50 -14.27 22.84
C LYS A 345 10.11 -12.93 23.21
N LEU A 346 9.30 -11.96 23.63
CA LEU A 346 9.76 -10.65 24.10
C LEU A 346 10.75 -10.78 25.26
N GLU A 347 10.37 -11.54 26.29
CA GLU A 347 11.22 -11.76 27.47
C GLU A 347 12.51 -12.50 27.11
N ARG A 348 12.40 -13.61 26.38
CA ARG A 348 13.55 -14.43 25.99
C ARG A 348 14.54 -13.70 25.11
N LYS A 349 14.06 -12.83 24.16
CA LYS A 349 14.92 -12.12 23.21
C LYS A 349 15.40 -10.78 23.74
N GLY A 350 14.72 -10.19 24.73
CA GLY A 350 15.07 -8.89 25.30
C GLY A 350 14.96 -7.73 24.30
N CYS A 351 14.13 -7.85 23.27
CA CYS A 351 13.86 -6.78 22.31
C CYS A 351 12.94 -5.70 22.92
N SER A 352 12.73 -4.59 22.20
CA SER A 352 11.90 -3.48 22.69
C SER A 352 10.42 -3.75 22.50
N MET A 353 10.05 -4.46 21.43
CA MET A 353 8.66 -4.81 21.08
C MET A 353 8.62 -6.07 20.21
N ILE A 354 7.56 -6.86 20.35
CA ILE A 354 7.19 -7.92 19.42
C ILE A 354 5.87 -7.53 18.74
N VAL A 355 5.83 -7.62 17.43
CA VAL A 355 4.60 -7.55 16.64
C VAL A 355 4.16 -8.99 16.36
N ALA A 356 3.02 -9.36 16.89
CA ALA A 356 2.48 -10.72 16.79
C ALA A 356 1.29 -10.75 15.86
N ASN A 357 1.24 -11.73 14.96
CA ASN A 357 0.11 -11.96 14.07
C ASN A 357 -0.27 -13.45 14.01
N ASP A 358 -1.56 -13.71 13.77
CA ASP A 358 -2.13 -15.04 13.58
C ASP A 358 -2.17 -15.38 12.11
N VAL A 359 -1.17 -16.12 11.62
CA VAL A 359 -1.05 -16.49 10.21
C VAL A 359 -1.95 -17.65 9.80
N SER A 360 -2.71 -18.25 10.72
CA SER A 360 -3.74 -19.26 10.39
C SER A 360 -5.00 -18.63 9.79
N ARG A 361 -5.19 -17.33 9.95
CA ARG A 361 -6.35 -16.59 9.48
C ARG A 361 -6.20 -16.18 8.01
N PRO A 362 -7.27 -16.28 7.19
CA PRO A 362 -7.23 -15.87 5.78
C PRO A 362 -6.91 -14.38 5.56
N ASP A 363 -7.30 -13.51 6.53
CA ASP A 363 -7.13 -12.06 6.48
C ASP A 363 -5.80 -11.55 7.06
N SER A 364 -4.95 -12.47 7.57
CA SER A 364 -3.67 -12.18 8.23
C SER A 364 -2.56 -13.17 7.85
N THR A 365 -2.76 -13.97 6.79
CA THR A 365 -1.77 -14.95 6.32
C THR A 365 -0.69 -14.30 5.45
N PHE A 366 0.40 -15.03 5.23
CA PHE A 366 1.49 -14.58 4.36
C PHE A 366 0.98 -14.20 2.96
N GLY A 367 1.34 -13.00 2.51
CA GLY A 367 0.95 -12.49 1.19
C GLY A 367 -0.41 -11.77 1.16
N SER A 368 -1.19 -11.76 2.25
CA SER A 368 -2.39 -10.93 2.38
C SER A 368 -2.07 -9.44 2.22
N ASP A 369 -3.06 -8.64 1.81
CA ASP A 369 -2.99 -7.17 1.77
C ASP A 369 -3.45 -6.53 3.08
N THR A 370 -3.95 -7.34 4.02
CA THR A 370 -4.36 -6.95 5.37
C THR A 370 -3.63 -7.78 6.40
N ASP A 371 -3.56 -7.28 7.63
CA ASP A 371 -3.05 -8.04 8.78
C ASP A 371 -3.81 -7.63 10.06
N ARG A 372 -3.86 -8.55 11.02
CA ARG A 372 -4.36 -8.32 12.36
C ARG A 372 -3.23 -8.57 13.34
N VAL A 373 -2.68 -7.50 13.88
CA VAL A 373 -1.49 -7.55 14.72
C VAL A 373 -1.77 -7.19 16.17
N ALA A 374 -0.93 -7.70 17.07
CA ALA A 374 -0.82 -7.23 18.43
C ALA A 374 0.60 -6.72 18.69
N PHE A 375 0.70 -5.55 19.30
CA PHE A 375 1.96 -4.99 19.78
C PHE A 375 2.19 -5.41 21.23
N VAL A 376 3.25 -6.16 21.45
CA VAL A 376 3.63 -6.68 22.78
C VAL A 376 4.89 -5.97 23.24
N THR A 377 4.78 -5.24 24.35
CA THR A 377 5.87 -4.48 24.98
C THR A 377 6.01 -4.86 26.45
N PRO A 378 7.07 -4.48 27.14
CA PRO A 378 7.17 -4.67 28.59
C PRO A 378 6.06 -3.98 29.40
N GLN A 379 5.40 -2.96 28.81
CA GLN A 379 4.31 -2.20 29.46
C GLN A 379 2.94 -2.85 29.27
N GLY A 380 2.80 -3.74 28.30
CA GLY A 380 1.53 -4.43 28.05
C GLY A 380 1.34 -4.87 26.59
N VAL A 381 0.11 -5.27 26.30
CA VAL A 381 -0.32 -5.78 25.00
C VAL A 381 -1.43 -4.89 24.44
N GLU A 382 -1.27 -4.45 23.20
CA GLU A 382 -2.27 -3.71 22.44
C GLU A 382 -2.62 -4.47 21.18
N GLN A 383 -3.90 -4.81 21.00
CA GLN A 383 -4.39 -5.55 19.82
C GLN A 383 -5.10 -4.59 18.87
N LEU A 384 -4.81 -4.70 17.59
CA LEU A 384 -5.53 -3.98 16.54
C LEU A 384 -6.58 -4.88 15.89
N GLU A 385 -7.60 -4.25 15.32
CA GLU A 385 -8.48 -4.92 14.36
C GLU A 385 -7.71 -5.23 13.07
N THR A 386 -8.33 -5.99 12.15
CA THR A 386 -7.73 -6.25 10.84
C THR A 386 -7.62 -4.95 10.04
N LEU A 387 -6.40 -4.59 9.67
CA LEU A 387 -6.07 -3.35 8.96
C LEU A 387 -5.32 -3.64 7.64
N PRO A 388 -5.39 -2.74 6.64
CA PRO A 388 -4.49 -2.76 5.50
C PRO A 388 -3.02 -2.69 5.95
N LEU A 389 -2.11 -3.35 5.22
CA LEU A 389 -0.68 -3.38 5.58
C LEU A 389 -0.06 -1.97 5.70
N ALA A 390 -0.55 -0.99 4.94
CA ALA A 390 -0.10 0.40 5.04
C ALA A 390 -0.44 1.02 6.41
N ASP A 391 -1.63 0.72 6.94
CA ASP A 391 -2.07 1.21 8.24
C ASP A 391 -1.33 0.48 9.36
N VAL A 392 -1.12 -0.84 9.24
CA VAL A 392 -0.26 -1.61 10.18
C VAL A 392 1.15 -1.04 10.22
N ALA A 393 1.73 -0.69 9.08
CA ALA A 393 3.05 -0.08 9.01
C ALA A 393 3.08 1.31 9.68
N SER A 394 2.03 2.13 9.52
CA SER A 394 1.91 3.42 10.19
C SER A 394 1.84 3.26 11.70
N GLU A 395 0.95 2.40 12.20
CA GLU A 395 0.78 2.10 13.61
C GLU A 395 2.07 1.56 14.28
N LEU A 396 2.81 0.71 13.55
CA LEU A 396 4.12 0.23 13.99
C LEU A 396 5.13 1.39 14.12
N LEU A 397 5.23 2.24 13.08
CA LEU A 397 6.19 3.33 13.05
C LEU A 397 5.86 4.44 14.06
N ASP A 398 4.57 4.66 14.39
CA ASP A 398 4.17 5.59 15.46
C ASP A 398 4.74 5.15 16.82
N ARG A 399 4.68 3.86 17.10
CA ARG A 399 5.25 3.28 18.34
C ARG A 399 6.77 3.32 18.34
N VAL A 400 7.40 3.05 17.20
CA VAL A 400 8.86 3.16 17.04
C VAL A 400 9.32 4.60 17.23
N SER A 401 8.66 5.57 16.60
CA SER A 401 8.95 7.01 16.76
C SER A 401 8.87 7.43 18.22
N LYS A 402 7.78 7.07 18.91
CA LYS A 402 7.62 7.37 20.33
C LYS A 402 8.73 6.74 21.19
N MET A 403 9.11 5.48 20.94
CA MET A 403 10.21 4.83 21.66
C MET A 403 11.56 5.51 21.41
N LEU A 404 11.77 6.09 20.23
CA LEU A 404 12.99 6.83 19.89
C LEU A 404 13.01 8.21 20.57
N GLU A 405 11.85 8.87 20.71
CA GLU A 405 11.72 10.14 21.45
C GLU A 405 11.96 9.96 22.96
N GLU A 406 11.43 8.89 23.56
CA GLU A 406 11.60 8.58 24.98
C GLU A 406 13.07 8.27 25.38
N ARG A 407 13.94 8.02 24.40
CA ARG A 407 15.36 7.71 24.59
C ARG A 407 16.31 8.86 24.23
N ALA A 408 15.79 9.90 23.55
CA ALA A 408 16.55 11.09 23.15
C ALA A 408 16.60 12.12 24.29
#